data_5a4bf3e3a99f528365d19bf53119d4f4
#
_entry.id   5a4bf3e3a99f528365d19bf53119d4f4
#
_cell.length_a   1.000
_cell.length_b   1.000
_cell.length_c   1.000
_cell.angle_alpha   90.00
_cell.angle_beta   90.00
_cell.angle_gamma   90.00
#
_symmetry.space_group_name_H-M   'P 1'
#
loop_
_entity.id
_entity.type
_entity.pdbx_description
1 polymer ?
#
loop_
_entity_poly.entity_id
_entity_poly.type
_entity_poly.pdbx_seq_one_letter_code
_entity_poly.pdbx_strand_id
1 'polypeptide(L)'
;GKAYVLPRTGQRGIPLVSVNTPSVNVNVFRIGDRNLINTVVDSDFQKTLSSYQLSDLGNERGVKVWSGELATASTLNQDVVTAFPVDQALGDLQPGVYVMTAAAKGPGSGDDEGSLATQWFIVSDLGIASYSGNDGINVFVNSLATTEAKNGIEVRLMSRSNEILSTKRTDANGRAQFEAGLSRGEG
;
A
#
# COMPACT_ATOMS: atom_id res chain seq x y z
N GLY A 1 10.01 -6.67 0.13
CA GLY A 1 9.80 -5.40 0.84
C GLY A 1 8.78 -5.55 1.95
N LYS A 2 8.63 -4.51 2.75
CA LYS A 2 7.57 -4.43 3.77
C LYS A 2 6.66 -3.27 3.40
N ALA A 3 5.34 -3.42 3.57
CA ALA A 3 4.42 -2.30 3.47
C ALA A 3 4.26 -1.66 4.85
N TYR A 4 4.18 -0.34 4.88
CA TYR A 4 3.83 0.40 6.09
C TYR A 4 2.32 0.62 6.12
N VAL A 5 1.74 0.54 7.32
CA VAL A 5 0.39 1.04 7.57
C VAL A 5 0.55 2.43 8.19
N LEU A 6 0.08 3.44 7.48
CA LEU A 6 0.08 4.81 7.98
C LEU A 6 -1.27 5.07 8.66
N PRO A 7 -1.27 5.41 9.95
CA PRO A 7 -2.49 5.80 10.64
C PRO A 7 -3.05 7.08 10.02
N ARG A 8 -4.35 7.30 10.15
CA ARG A 8 -4.99 8.53 9.68
C ARG A 8 -4.64 9.76 10.52
N THR A 9 -4.10 9.54 11.72
CA THR A 9 -3.73 10.59 12.68
C THR A 9 -2.33 10.34 13.23
N GLY A 10 -1.61 11.41 13.56
CA GLY A 10 -0.24 11.37 14.09
C GLY A 10 0.82 11.73 13.05
N GLN A 11 2.07 11.75 13.46
CA GLN A 11 3.20 12.02 12.56
C GLN A 11 3.37 10.88 11.57
N ARG A 12 3.32 11.19 10.27
CA ARG A 12 3.47 10.24 9.18
C ARG A 12 4.71 10.59 8.37
N GLY A 13 5.76 9.80 8.55
CA GLY A 13 6.98 9.88 7.77
C GLY A 13 7.35 8.54 7.18
N ILE A 14 7.71 8.50 5.90
CA ILE A 14 8.23 7.29 5.26
C ILE A 14 9.75 7.43 5.20
N PRO A 15 10.52 6.52 5.83
CA PRO A 15 11.98 6.60 5.81
C PRO A 15 12.50 6.28 4.40
N LEU A 16 13.38 7.14 3.91
CA LEU A 16 14.15 6.96 2.69
C LEU A 16 15.62 6.93 3.04
N VAL A 17 16.29 5.84 2.70
CA VAL A 17 17.74 5.68 2.92
C VAL A 17 18.47 6.08 1.64
N SER A 18 19.46 6.94 1.76
CA SER A 18 20.28 7.40 0.64
C SER A 18 21.77 7.39 0.99
N VAL A 19 22.62 7.17 -0.02
CA VAL A 19 24.08 7.26 0.09
C VAL A 19 24.59 8.18 -0.99
N ASN A 20 25.39 9.17 -0.62
CA ASN A 20 26.01 10.14 -1.54
C ASN A 20 25.02 10.79 -2.54
N THR A 21 23.76 10.89 -2.17
CA THR A 21 22.69 11.39 -3.03
C THR A 21 22.12 12.67 -2.41
N PRO A 22 22.33 13.86 -2.98
CA PRO A 22 21.90 15.13 -2.39
C PRO A 22 20.38 15.37 -2.53
N SER A 23 19.75 14.78 -3.53
CA SER A 23 18.30 14.84 -3.71
C SER A 23 17.78 13.65 -4.50
N VAL A 24 16.49 13.38 -4.35
CA VAL A 24 15.77 12.31 -5.06
C VAL A 24 14.49 12.86 -5.69
N ASN A 25 14.14 12.33 -6.85
CA ASN A 25 12.83 12.52 -7.43
C ASN A 25 11.88 11.48 -6.83
N VAL A 26 10.81 11.92 -6.19
CA VAL A 26 9.82 11.05 -5.55
C VAL A 26 8.51 11.13 -6.32
N ASN A 27 7.91 9.98 -6.57
CA ASN A 27 6.54 9.88 -7.08
C ASN A 27 5.70 9.05 -6.12
N VAL A 28 4.44 9.44 -5.94
CA VAL A 28 3.47 8.70 -5.15
C VAL A 28 2.23 8.42 -5.99
N PHE A 29 1.84 7.16 -6.02
CA PHE A 29 0.65 6.69 -6.73
C PHE A 29 -0.32 6.05 -5.76
N ARG A 30 -1.61 6.29 -5.94
CA ARG A 30 -2.69 5.54 -5.30
C ARG A 30 -3.15 4.44 -6.25
N ILE A 31 -3.22 3.22 -5.77
CA ILE A 31 -3.74 2.09 -6.54
C ILE A 31 -5.27 2.20 -6.61
N GLY A 32 -5.82 2.08 -7.81
CA GLY A 32 -7.27 2.07 -8.00
C GLY A 32 -7.91 0.85 -7.37
N ASP A 33 -9.06 1.02 -6.73
CA ASP A 33 -9.72 -0.04 -5.98
C ASP A 33 -10.04 -1.28 -6.84
N ARG A 34 -10.33 -1.08 -8.13
CA ARG A 34 -10.57 -2.16 -9.10
C ARG A 34 -9.33 -2.99 -9.43
N ASN A 35 -8.15 -2.39 -9.28
CA ASN A 35 -6.87 -3.02 -9.63
C ASN A 35 -6.14 -3.59 -8.41
N LEU A 36 -6.71 -3.39 -7.21
CA LEU A 36 -6.08 -3.77 -5.96
C LEU A 36 -5.82 -5.27 -5.87
N ILE A 37 -6.81 -6.09 -6.25
CA ILE A 37 -6.67 -7.55 -6.23
C ILE A 37 -5.58 -8.00 -7.20
N ASN A 38 -5.59 -7.49 -8.43
CA ASN A 38 -4.59 -7.84 -9.43
C ASN A 38 -3.19 -7.48 -8.93
N THR A 39 -3.02 -6.28 -8.36
CA THR A 39 -1.74 -5.83 -7.79
C THR A 39 -1.23 -6.77 -6.69
N VAL A 40 -2.13 -7.32 -5.87
CA VAL A 40 -1.77 -8.28 -4.80
C VAL A 40 -1.51 -9.68 -5.37
N VAL A 41 -2.37 -10.17 -6.29
CA VAL A 41 -2.28 -11.52 -6.88
C VAL A 41 -1.08 -11.65 -7.79
N ASP A 42 -0.79 -10.64 -8.63
CA ASP A 42 0.38 -10.60 -9.51
C ASP A 42 1.70 -10.45 -8.75
N SER A 43 1.59 -10.38 -7.42
CA SER A 43 2.73 -10.25 -6.51
C SER A 43 3.54 -8.96 -6.72
N ASP A 44 2.98 -7.92 -7.31
CA ASP A 44 3.65 -6.61 -7.42
C ASP A 44 3.67 -5.88 -6.08
N PHE A 45 2.66 -6.14 -5.26
CA PHE A 45 2.58 -5.58 -3.90
C PHE A 45 3.81 -5.99 -3.07
N GLN A 46 4.44 -5.02 -2.43
CA GLN A 46 5.68 -5.14 -1.65
C GLN A 46 6.95 -5.44 -2.46
N LYS A 47 6.90 -5.50 -3.78
CA LYS A 47 8.10 -5.59 -4.61
C LYS A 47 8.69 -4.22 -4.92
N THR A 48 9.97 -4.24 -5.24
CA THR A 48 10.65 -3.11 -5.88
C THR A 48 10.18 -3.01 -7.33
N LEU A 49 9.81 -1.83 -7.76
CA LEU A 49 9.34 -1.58 -9.12
C LEU A 49 10.50 -1.12 -10.01
N SER A 50 10.51 -1.56 -11.25
CA SER A 50 11.31 -0.98 -12.32
C SER A 50 10.62 0.27 -12.88
N SER A 51 11.35 1.07 -13.64
CA SER A 51 10.80 2.24 -14.34
C SER A 51 9.65 1.86 -15.29
N TYR A 52 9.76 0.71 -15.96
CA TYR A 52 8.72 0.18 -16.83
C TYR A 52 7.45 -0.18 -16.03
N GLN A 53 7.59 -0.94 -14.94
CA GLN A 53 6.46 -1.31 -14.08
C GLN A 53 5.78 -0.08 -13.45
N LEU A 54 6.56 0.95 -13.13
CA LEU A 54 6.01 2.21 -12.63
C LEU A 54 5.19 2.94 -13.70
N SER A 55 5.66 2.94 -14.93
CA SER A 55 4.94 3.53 -16.07
C SER A 55 3.61 2.80 -16.32
N ASP A 56 3.63 1.47 -16.36
CA ASP A 56 2.46 0.62 -16.50
C ASP A 56 1.45 0.85 -15.37
N LEU A 57 1.95 0.85 -14.14
CA LEU A 57 1.12 1.12 -12.96
C LEU A 57 0.48 2.51 -13.03
N GLY A 58 1.22 3.53 -13.44
CA GLY A 58 0.71 4.90 -13.57
C GLY A 58 -0.31 5.08 -14.69
N ASN A 59 -0.21 4.31 -15.75
CA ASN A 59 -1.11 4.41 -16.90
C ASN A 59 -2.39 3.58 -16.74
N GLU A 60 -2.30 2.41 -16.11
CA GLU A 60 -3.40 1.44 -16.12
C GLU A 60 -3.99 1.15 -14.74
N ARG A 61 -3.20 1.19 -13.68
CA ARG A 61 -3.59 0.63 -12.37
C ARG A 61 -3.69 1.66 -11.24
N GLY A 62 -3.11 2.84 -11.41
CA GLY A 62 -3.04 3.82 -10.34
C GLY A 62 -3.20 5.25 -10.83
N VAL A 63 -3.34 6.15 -9.87
CA VAL A 63 -3.38 7.58 -10.10
C VAL A 63 -2.18 8.20 -9.40
N LYS A 64 -1.36 8.96 -10.13
CA LYS A 64 -0.29 9.75 -9.54
C LYS A 64 -0.91 10.85 -8.67
N VAL A 65 -0.67 10.77 -7.37
CA VAL A 65 -1.22 11.73 -6.40
C VAL A 65 -0.21 12.80 -6.01
N TRP A 66 1.09 12.53 -6.22
CA TRP A 66 2.14 13.49 -5.96
C TRP A 66 3.41 13.18 -6.74
N SER A 67 4.15 14.25 -7.08
CA SER A 67 5.47 14.16 -7.68
C SER A 67 6.28 15.38 -7.26
N GLY A 68 7.53 15.18 -6.86
CA GLY A 68 8.39 16.28 -6.45
C GLY A 68 9.80 15.83 -6.11
N GLU A 69 10.64 16.79 -5.80
CA GLU A 69 12.02 16.58 -5.36
C GLU A 69 12.08 16.63 -3.83
N LEU A 70 12.81 15.70 -3.25
CA LEU A 70 13.13 15.67 -1.83
C LEU A 70 14.63 15.84 -1.66
N ALA A 71 15.05 16.91 -0.95
CA ALA A 71 16.43 17.06 -0.52
C ALA A 71 16.75 16.00 0.54
N THR A 72 17.83 15.29 0.37
CA THR A 72 18.32 14.28 1.31
C THR A 72 19.54 14.83 2.04
N ALA A 73 19.62 14.57 3.34
CA ALA A 73 20.88 14.80 4.03
C ALA A 73 21.94 13.87 3.43
N SER A 74 23.17 14.35 3.20
CA SER A 74 24.24 13.53 2.66
C SER A 74 25.47 13.59 3.56
N THR A 75 25.94 12.41 3.95
CA THR A 75 27.26 12.24 4.57
C THR A 75 28.04 11.29 3.69
N LEU A 76 29.28 11.66 3.36
CA LEU A 76 30.09 10.90 2.40
C LEU A 76 30.23 9.43 2.81
N ASN A 77 29.84 8.52 1.93
CA ASN A 77 29.90 7.06 2.10
C ASN A 77 29.20 6.52 3.36
N GLN A 78 28.12 7.18 3.78
CA GLN A 78 27.29 6.73 4.89
C GLN A 78 25.82 6.66 4.46
N ASP A 79 25.10 5.70 5.02
CA ASP A 79 23.66 5.63 4.93
C ASP A 79 23.03 6.77 5.71
N VAL A 80 22.23 7.56 5.06
CA VAL A 80 21.48 8.65 5.69
C VAL A 80 19.99 8.41 5.52
N VAL A 81 19.25 8.52 6.61
CA VAL A 81 17.79 8.37 6.61
C VAL A 81 17.13 9.73 6.55
N THR A 82 16.37 9.99 5.51
CA THR A 82 15.52 11.16 5.35
C THR A 82 14.06 10.76 5.43
N ALA A 83 13.26 11.41 6.27
CA ALA A 83 11.83 11.12 6.33
C ALA A 83 11.09 11.88 5.23
N PHE A 84 10.40 11.18 4.35
CA PHE A 84 9.45 11.81 3.42
C PHE A 84 8.24 12.30 4.21
N PRO A 85 7.94 13.61 4.20
CA PRO A 85 6.92 14.21 5.05
C PRO A 85 5.52 14.02 4.44
N VAL A 86 4.89 12.90 4.70
CA VAL A 86 3.60 12.52 4.10
C VAL A 86 2.53 13.59 4.27
N ASP A 87 2.39 14.16 5.48
CA ASP A 87 1.35 15.15 5.78
C ASP A 87 1.54 16.46 5.01
N GLN A 88 2.79 16.90 4.88
CA GLN A 88 3.10 18.14 4.18
C GLN A 88 3.02 18.00 2.66
N ALA A 89 3.43 16.84 2.15
CA ALA A 89 3.48 16.59 0.72
C ALA A 89 2.12 16.15 0.16
N LEU A 90 1.38 15.33 0.88
CA LEU A 90 0.19 14.64 0.37
C LEU A 90 -1.11 15.15 1.01
N GLY A 91 -1.04 15.89 2.13
CA GLY A 91 -2.22 16.36 2.85
C GLY A 91 -3.12 15.22 3.32
N ASP A 92 -4.42 15.39 3.19
CA ASP A 92 -5.42 14.39 3.58
C ASP A 92 -5.51 13.28 2.54
N LEU A 93 -4.82 12.17 2.82
CA LEU A 93 -4.89 10.98 1.98
C LEU A 93 -6.23 10.24 2.16
N GLN A 94 -6.84 9.88 1.06
CA GLN A 94 -7.96 8.96 1.06
C GLN A 94 -7.51 7.57 1.51
N PRO A 95 -8.35 6.79 2.20
CA PRO A 95 -8.04 5.40 2.48
C PRO A 95 -7.70 4.63 1.21
N GLY A 96 -6.70 3.75 1.28
CA GLY A 96 -6.29 2.96 0.12
C GLY A 96 -4.86 2.48 0.20
N VAL A 97 -4.42 1.84 -0.88
CA VAL A 97 -3.06 1.35 -1.05
C VAL A 97 -2.28 2.33 -1.93
N TYR A 98 -1.08 2.61 -1.52
CA TYR A 98 -0.18 3.55 -2.17
C TYR A 98 1.18 2.93 -2.42
N VAL A 99 1.86 3.43 -3.43
CA VAL A 99 3.27 3.15 -3.68
C VAL A 99 4.03 4.45 -3.87
N MET A 100 5.11 4.58 -3.14
CA MET A 100 6.09 5.65 -3.29
C MET A 100 7.32 5.08 -3.97
N THR A 101 7.82 5.79 -4.97
CA THR A 101 9.09 5.48 -5.61
C THR A 101 10.03 6.66 -5.51
N ALA A 102 11.32 6.37 -5.39
CA ALA A 102 12.36 7.39 -5.38
C ALA A 102 13.50 7.00 -6.32
N ALA A 103 13.95 7.96 -7.10
CA ALA A 103 15.11 7.86 -7.97
C ALA A 103 16.14 8.93 -7.60
N ALA A 104 17.42 8.57 -7.57
CA ALA A 104 18.51 9.52 -7.33
C ALA A 104 18.51 10.60 -8.43
N LYS A 105 18.82 11.85 -8.04
CA LYS A 105 19.03 12.96 -8.95
C LYS A 105 20.49 13.37 -8.89
N GLY A 106 21.20 13.25 -9.99
CA GLY A 106 22.62 13.66 -10.04
C GLY A 106 23.29 13.34 -11.37
N PRO A 107 24.53 13.85 -11.60
CA PRO A 107 25.31 13.49 -12.76
C PRO A 107 25.63 11.99 -12.74
N GLY A 108 25.19 11.26 -13.74
CA GLY A 108 25.34 9.80 -13.82
C GLY A 108 24.09 9.00 -13.42
N SER A 109 23.03 9.64 -12.90
CA SER A 109 21.71 9.06 -12.87
C SER A 109 21.10 9.21 -14.26
N GLY A 110 21.57 8.40 -15.22
CA GLY A 110 20.90 8.24 -16.51
C GLY A 110 19.50 7.70 -16.29
N ASP A 111 18.67 7.73 -17.35
CA ASP A 111 17.39 7.02 -17.41
C ASP A 111 17.62 5.49 -17.34
N ASP A 112 18.46 5.06 -16.38
CA ASP A 112 18.76 3.66 -16.18
C ASP A 112 17.46 2.93 -15.87
N GLU A 113 17.15 1.93 -16.69
CA GLU A 113 16.07 0.96 -16.50
C GLU A 113 16.22 0.17 -15.19
N GLY A 114 16.90 0.77 -14.20
CA GLY A 114 17.19 0.22 -12.90
C GLY A 114 15.96 0.12 -11.99
N SER A 115 16.10 -0.68 -10.96
CA SER A 115 15.10 -0.78 -9.90
C SER A 115 15.00 0.54 -9.14
N LEU A 116 13.80 1.07 -9.00
CA LEU A 116 13.51 2.25 -8.20
C LEU A 116 13.45 1.89 -6.71
N ALA A 117 13.96 2.76 -5.86
CA ALA A 117 13.65 2.63 -4.45
C ALA A 117 12.14 2.71 -4.29
N THR A 118 11.53 1.65 -3.75
CA THR A 118 10.07 1.47 -3.73
C THR A 118 9.59 1.21 -2.32
N GLN A 119 8.59 1.96 -1.89
CA GLN A 119 7.92 1.74 -0.62
C GLN A 119 6.42 1.71 -0.79
N TRP A 120 5.83 0.58 -0.46
CA TRP A 120 4.38 0.42 -0.38
C TRP A 120 3.87 0.85 0.98
N PHE A 121 2.71 1.51 1.00
CA PHE A 121 2.04 1.86 2.24
C PHE A 121 0.52 1.85 2.09
N ILE A 122 -0.15 1.66 3.20
CA ILE A 122 -1.61 1.60 3.29
C ILE A 122 -2.07 2.73 4.20
N VAL A 123 -3.06 3.48 3.76
CA VAL A 123 -3.76 4.46 4.60
C VAL A 123 -5.09 3.87 5.01
N SER A 124 -5.22 3.50 6.27
CA SER A 124 -6.43 2.89 6.81
C SER A 124 -6.48 3.02 8.33
N ASP A 125 -7.69 3.12 8.88
CA ASP A 125 -7.95 2.89 10.30
C ASP A 125 -8.46 1.47 10.56
N LEU A 126 -8.66 0.67 9.53
CA LEU A 126 -9.23 -0.67 9.67
C LEU A 126 -8.14 -1.73 9.68
N GLY A 127 -8.07 -2.48 10.77
CA GLY A 127 -7.34 -3.74 10.88
C GLY A 127 -8.28 -4.90 10.57
N ILE A 128 -7.80 -5.88 9.80
CA ILE A 128 -8.56 -7.06 9.44
C ILE A 128 -7.79 -8.32 9.81
N ALA A 129 -8.47 -9.27 10.44
CA ALA A 129 -7.98 -10.62 10.69
C ALA A 129 -8.98 -11.62 10.12
N SER A 130 -8.49 -12.67 9.46
CA SER A 130 -9.34 -13.71 8.91
C SER A 130 -8.89 -15.10 9.34
N TYR A 131 -9.87 -15.95 9.61
CA TYR A 131 -9.66 -17.34 10.00
C TYR A 131 -10.53 -18.22 9.10
N SER A 132 -9.91 -19.18 8.42
CA SER A 132 -10.62 -20.17 7.60
C SER A 132 -10.69 -21.50 8.33
N GLY A 133 -11.88 -22.07 8.43
CA GLY A 133 -12.15 -23.31 9.10
C GLY A 133 -13.19 -24.17 8.35
N ASN A 134 -13.59 -25.27 8.97
CA ASN A 134 -14.64 -26.14 8.42
C ASN A 134 -16.02 -25.44 8.41
N ASP A 135 -16.22 -24.45 9.23
CA ASP A 135 -17.42 -23.60 9.36
C ASP A 135 -17.45 -22.42 8.37
N GLY A 136 -16.40 -22.27 7.55
CA GLY A 136 -16.26 -21.19 6.60
C GLY A 136 -15.15 -20.20 6.95
N ILE A 137 -15.32 -18.93 6.53
CA ILE A 137 -14.35 -17.86 6.78
C ILE A 137 -14.94 -16.88 7.79
N ASN A 138 -14.24 -16.68 8.88
CA ASN A 138 -14.54 -15.67 9.89
C ASN A 138 -13.60 -14.50 9.73
N VAL A 139 -14.15 -13.29 9.59
CA VAL A 139 -13.40 -12.06 9.44
C VAL A 139 -13.72 -11.15 10.62
N PHE A 140 -12.70 -10.58 11.23
CA PHE A 140 -12.83 -9.61 12.31
C PHE A 140 -12.23 -8.28 11.87
N VAL A 141 -12.95 -7.19 12.11
CA VAL A 141 -12.55 -5.84 11.73
C VAL A 141 -12.53 -4.96 12.98
N ASN A 142 -11.36 -4.38 13.26
CA ASN A 142 -11.12 -3.50 14.39
C ASN A 142 -10.54 -2.17 13.91
N SER A 143 -10.70 -1.11 14.72
CA SER A 143 -9.93 0.12 14.55
C SER A 143 -8.45 -0.12 14.88
N LEU A 144 -7.55 0.34 14.03
CA LEU A 144 -6.12 0.34 14.32
C LEU A 144 -5.74 1.40 15.36
N ALA A 145 -6.53 2.48 15.47
CA ALA A 145 -6.28 3.55 16.41
C ALA A 145 -6.77 3.22 17.82
N THR A 146 -7.96 2.57 17.95
CA THR A 146 -8.60 2.34 19.26
C THR A 146 -8.67 0.87 19.66
N THR A 147 -8.33 -0.05 18.76
CA THR A 147 -8.49 -1.51 18.91
C THR A 147 -9.94 -2.00 19.05
N GLU A 148 -10.91 -1.08 19.03
CA GLU A 148 -12.33 -1.41 19.16
C GLU A 148 -12.87 -2.14 17.92
N ALA A 149 -13.77 -3.06 18.14
CA ALA A 149 -14.50 -3.76 17.10
C ALA A 149 -15.34 -2.78 16.26
N LYS A 150 -15.30 -2.91 14.93
CA LYS A 150 -16.05 -2.05 14.02
C LYS A 150 -17.30 -2.75 13.51
N ASN A 151 -18.46 -2.26 13.97
CA ASN A 151 -19.78 -2.72 13.53
C ASN A 151 -20.17 -2.11 12.17
N GLY A 152 -20.92 -2.87 11.37
CA GLY A 152 -21.52 -2.39 10.12
C GLY A 152 -20.55 -2.23 8.95
N ILE A 153 -19.28 -2.64 9.10
CA ILE A 153 -18.30 -2.57 8.01
C ILE A 153 -18.65 -3.62 6.95
N GLU A 154 -18.72 -3.19 5.71
CA GLU A 154 -18.91 -4.08 4.58
C GLU A 154 -17.63 -4.85 4.28
N VAL A 155 -17.75 -6.18 4.29
CA VAL A 155 -16.66 -7.10 3.95
C VAL A 155 -17.07 -7.89 2.72
N ARG A 156 -16.22 -7.89 1.70
CA ARG A 156 -16.43 -8.61 0.45
C ARG A 156 -15.43 -9.75 0.32
N LEU A 157 -15.93 -10.94 0.09
CA LEU A 157 -15.12 -12.07 -0.33
C LEU A 157 -15.02 -12.04 -1.85
N MET A 158 -13.81 -11.97 -2.36
CA MET A 158 -13.56 -11.84 -3.79
C MET A 158 -12.72 -13.00 -4.31
N SER A 159 -13.01 -13.44 -5.54
CA SER A 159 -12.18 -14.40 -6.26
C SER A 159 -10.89 -13.75 -6.78
N ARG A 160 -9.95 -14.58 -7.24
CA ARG A 160 -8.75 -14.09 -7.93
C ARG A 160 -9.06 -13.36 -9.24
N SER A 161 -10.17 -13.67 -9.87
CA SER A 161 -10.68 -13.00 -11.08
C SER A 161 -11.41 -11.67 -10.81
N ASN A 162 -11.31 -11.15 -9.58
CA ASN A 162 -11.93 -9.89 -9.15
C ASN A 162 -13.49 -9.94 -9.12
N GLU A 163 -14.04 -11.14 -8.96
CA GLU A 163 -15.49 -11.36 -8.80
C GLU A 163 -15.89 -11.32 -7.33
N ILE A 164 -17.00 -10.65 -7.00
CA ILE A 164 -17.54 -10.66 -5.64
C ILE A 164 -18.30 -11.96 -5.43
N LEU A 165 -17.76 -12.86 -4.62
CA LEU A 165 -18.40 -14.14 -4.27
C LEU A 165 -19.47 -13.98 -3.20
N SER A 166 -19.27 -13.09 -2.25
CA SER A 166 -20.21 -12.79 -1.18
C SER A 166 -19.88 -11.45 -0.52
N THR A 167 -20.93 -10.80 0.01
CA THR A 167 -20.82 -9.56 0.78
C THR A 167 -21.50 -9.74 2.12
N LYS A 168 -20.84 -9.42 3.22
CA LYS A 168 -21.37 -9.45 4.58
C LYS A 168 -21.05 -8.14 5.30
N ARG A 169 -21.80 -7.83 6.35
CA ARG A 169 -21.48 -6.71 7.26
C ARG A 169 -21.07 -7.25 8.62
N THR A 170 -20.12 -6.58 9.24
CA THR A 170 -19.69 -6.94 10.58
C THR A 170 -20.79 -6.67 11.61
N ASP A 171 -20.90 -7.56 12.60
CA ASP A 171 -21.76 -7.42 13.79
C ASP A 171 -21.14 -6.49 14.86
N ALA A 172 -21.77 -6.41 16.02
CA ALA A 172 -21.31 -5.60 17.14
C ALA A 172 -19.91 -6.00 17.66
N ASN A 173 -19.48 -7.23 17.40
CA ASN A 173 -18.15 -7.74 17.75
C ASN A 173 -17.13 -7.54 16.62
N GLY A 174 -17.50 -6.82 15.56
CA GLY A 174 -16.64 -6.63 14.38
C GLY A 174 -16.52 -7.86 13.49
N ARG A 175 -17.37 -8.90 13.70
CA ARG A 175 -17.28 -10.18 12.98
C ARG A 175 -18.19 -10.21 11.78
N ALA A 176 -17.67 -10.67 10.64
CA ALA A 176 -18.43 -11.12 9.48
C ALA A 176 -18.09 -12.58 9.20
N GLN A 177 -19.11 -13.42 8.94
CA GLN A 177 -18.93 -14.83 8.65
C GLN A 177 -19.42 -15.15 7.24
N PHE A 178 -18.58 -15.84 6.48
CA PHE A 178 -18.88 -16.38 5.16
C PHE A 178 -19.03 -17.89 5.27
N GLU A 179 -20.00 -18.44 4.54
CA GLU A 179 -20.35 -19.86 4.58
C GLU A 179 -19.21 -20.76 4.10
N ALA A 180 -19.19 -21.98 4.60
CA ALA A 180 -18.26 -23.00 4.16
C ALA A 180 -18.44 -23.29 2.66
N GLY A 181 -17.33 -23.52 1.95
CA GLY A 181 -17.37 -23.86 0.52
C GLY A 181 -17.09 -22.68 -0.41
N LEU A 182 -17.36 -21.43 0.00
CA LEU A 182 -17.08 -20.25 -0.85
C LEU A 182 -15.59 -20.06 -1.16
N SER A 183 -14.69 -20.59 -0.33
CA SER A 183 -13.25 -20.55 -0.55
C SER A 183 -12.71 -21.78 -1.30
N ARG A 184 -13.55 -22.77 -1.57
CA ARG A 184 -13.22 -23.97 -2.34
C ARG A 184 -13.64 -23.73 -3.78
N GLY A 185 -12.93 -22.86 -4.49
CA GLY A 185 -13.10 -22.77 -5.93
C GLY A 185 -12.74 -24.12 -6.56
N GLU A 186 -13.57 -24.64 -7.43
CA GLU A 186 -13.14 -25.65 -8.39
C GLU A 186 -12.04 -24.98 -9.23
N GLY A 187 -10.81 -25.52 -9.13
CA GLY A 187 -9.66 -25.06 -9.89
C GLY A 187 -9.75 -25.45 -11.35
#